data_0bf462813e51d7eb4736cda779ff2b0a
#
_entry.id   0bf462813e51d7eb4736cda779ff2b0a
#
_cell.length_a   1.000
_cell.length_b   1.000
_cell.length_c   1.000
_cell.angle_alpha   90.00
_cell.angle_beta   90.00
_cell.angle_gamma   90.00
#
_symmetry.space_group_name_H-M   'P 1'
#
loop_
_entity.id
_entity.type
_entity.pdbx_description
1 polymer ?
#
loop_
_entity_poly.entity_id
_entity_poly.type
_entity_poly.pdbx_seq_one_letter_code
_entity_poly.pdbx_strand_id
1 'polypeptide(L)'
;RDVERSRGLGDVYKRQEAQVILPRFEGDLTETLFQVANGHLQAPPSLSEDAMVAVVLASQGYPTSPQTGDVIYGVEQAREIDGVDIFCAGVNQNPQGELITGGGRVLNVCGRATKLETARDLAYKGVSVISWPGMQHRTDIAASIRIVDNKEEAV
;
A
#
# COMPACT_ATOMS: atom_id res chain seq x y z
N ARG A 1 1.74 2.55 29.65
CA ARG A 1 1.12 3.72 28.94
C ARG A 1 1.73 3.94 27.57
N ASP A 2 3.05 3.86 27.45
CA ASP A 2 3.75 4.04 26.16
C ASP A 2 3.53 2.87 25.20
N VAL A 3 3.34 1.67 25.73
CA VAL A 3 3.01 0.46 24.93
C VAL A 3 1.63 0.57 24.30
N GLU A 4 0.65 1.17 24.96
CA GLU A 4 -0.69 1.37 24.38
C GLU A 4 -0.70 2.44 23.29
N ARG A 5 0.05 3.53 23.48
CA ARG A 5 0.25 4.55 22.43
C ARG A 5 0.97 3.97 21.20
N SER A 6 1.98 3.17 21.43
CA SER A 6 2.70 2.46 20.37
C SER A 6 1.79 1.48 19.61
N ARG A 7 0.86 0.79 20.30
CA ARG A 7 -0.11 -0.10 19.66
C ARG A 7 -1.09 0.68 18.78
N GLY A 8 -1.60 1.81 19.23
CA GLY A 8 -2.52 2.65 18.47
C GLY A 8 -1.88 3.22 17.20
N LEU A 9 -0.69 3.79 17.33
CA LEU A 9 0.08 4.29 16.18
C LEU A 9 0.50 3.15 15.26
N GLY A 10 0.99 2.04 15.80
CA GLY A 10 1.39 0.88 15.03
C GLY A 10 0.24 0.27 14.21
N ASP A 11 -0.99 0.31 14.71
CA ASP A 11 -2.14 -0.23 13.97
C ASP A 11 -2.53 0.66 12.78
N VAL A 12 -2.34 1.96 12.87
CA VAL A 12 -2.58 2.89 11.76
C VAL A 12 -1.53 2.74 10.66
N TYR A 13 -0.26 2.60 11.00
CA TYR A 13 0.85 2.54 10.04
C TYR A 13 1.16 1.13 9.53
N LYS A 14 1.01 0.11 10.34
CA LYS A 14 1.36 -1.30 10.02
C LYS A 14 0.78 -1.78 8.69
N ARG A 15 -0.47 -1.42 8.39
CA ARG A 15 -1.13 -1.86 7.16
C ARG A 15 -0.49 -1.24 5.92
N GLN A 16 -0.19 0.06 5.96
CA GLN A 16 0.41 0.77 4.83
C GLN A 16 1.87 0.35 4.63
N GLU A 17 2.62 0.21 5.71
CA GLU A 17 4.01 -0.28 5.67
C GLU A 17 4.08 -1.70 5.10
N ALA A 18 3.21 -2.61 5.54
CA ALA A 18 3.18 -3.97 5.02
C ALA A 18 2.97 -4.02 3.50
N GLN A 19 2.18 -3.13 2.93
CA GLN A 19 1.88 -3.09 1.52
C GLN A 19 3.01 -2.54 0.63
N VAL A 20 4.02 -1.89 1.21
CA VAL A 20 5.22 -1.45 0.50
C VAL A 20 6.47 -2.27 0.89
N ILE A 21 6.41 -3.04 1.96
CA ILE A 21 7.53 -3.89 2.41
C ILE A 21 7.37 -5.31 1.87
N LEU A 22 6.20 -5.94 2.09
CA LEU A 22 6.00 -7.35 1.73
C LEU A 22 6.17 -7.65 0.22
N PRO A 23 5.70 -6.81 -0.71
CA PRO A 23 5.92 -7.05 -2.13
C PRO A 23 7.40 -6.94 -2.57
N ARG A 24 8.25 -6.35 -1.74
CA ARG A 24 9.70 -6.28 -1.95
C ARG A 24 10.44 -7.48 -1.38
N PHE A 25 9.74 -8.35 -0.65
CA PHE A 25 10.34 -9.53 -0.05
C PHE A 25 10.79 -10.50 -1.15
N GLU A 26 12.04 -10.96 -1.03
CA GLU A 26 12.64 -11.95 -1.91
C GLU A 26 12.76 -13.29 -1.18
N GLY A 27 12.19 -14.33 -1.77
CA GLY A 27 12.16 -15.68 -1.20
C GLY A 27 10.79 -16.12 -0.68
N ASP A 28 10.77 -17.16 0.13
CA ASP A 28 9.53 -17.71 0.71
C ASP A 28 9.20 -17.01 2.03
N LEU A 29 8.20 -16.12 1.97
CA LEU A 29 7.71 -15.42 3.16
C LEU A 29 7.11 -16.37 4.19
N THR A 30 6.42 -17.45 3.75
CA THR A 30 5.78 -18.41 4.64
C THR A 30 6.83 -19.17 5.45
N GLU A 31 7.86 -19.65 4.78
CA GLU A 31 9.00 -20.33 5.43
C GLU A 31 9.71 -19.39 6.40
N THR A 32 9.97 -18.14 5.99
CA THR A 32 10.61 -17.14 6.87
C THR A 32 9.79 -16.89 8.13
N LEU A 33 8.47 -16.69 7.99
CA LEU A 33 7.57 -16.49 9.13
C LEU A 33 7.51 -17.73 10.03
N PHE A 34 7.52 -18.94 9.46
CA PHE A 34 7.57 -20.18 10.20
C PHE A 34 8.87 -20.31 11.03
N GLN A 35 10.01 -19.99 10.43
CA GLN A 35 11.31 -19.97 11.12
C GLN A 35 11.32 -18.95 12.27
N VAL A 36 10.79 -17.75 12.05
CA VAL A 36 10.67 -16.71 13.10
C VAL A 36 9.78 -17.19 14.24
N ALA A 37 8.64 -17.80 13.94
CA ALA A 37 7.70 -18.31 14.94
C ALA A 37 8.33 -19.42 15.82
N ASN A 38 9.26 -20.19 15.26
CA ASN A 38 9.98 -21.25 15.97
C ASN A 38 11.31 -20.77 16.61
N GLY A 39 11.65 -19.49 16.50
CA GLY A 39 12.89 -18.93 17.04
C GLY A 39 14.18 -19.38 16.32
N HIS A 40 14.09 -19.84 15.09
CA HIS A 40 15.18 -20.44 14.31
C HIS A 40 15.40 -19.76 12.94
N LEU A 41 15.31 -18.44 12.87
CA LEU A 41 15.61 -17.71 11.64
C LEU A 41 17.07 -17.96 11.23
N GLN A 42 17.27 -18.64 10.09
CA GLN A 42 18.59 -19.04 9.61
C GLN A 42 19.36 -17.88 8.98
N ALA A 43 18.64 -16.99 8.26
CA ALA A 43 19.23 -15.82 7.64
C ALA A 43 18.21 -14.67 7.63
N PRO A 44 18.66 -13.41 7.70
CA PRO A 44 17.74 -12.28 7.53
C PRO A 44 17.11 -12.33 6.14
N PRO A 45 15.82 -11.95 6.02
CA PRO A 45 15.15 -11.90 4.73
C PRO A 45 15.80 -10.86 3.81
N SER A 46 15.88 -11.16 2.52
CA SER A 46 16.27 -10.21 1.49
C SER A 46 15.06 -9.40 1.02
N LEU A 47 15.29 -8.14 0.75
CA LEU A 47 14.31 -7.23 0.15
C LEU A 47 14.88 -6.66 -1.15
N SER A 48 14.06 -6.60 -2.19
CA SER A 48 14.41 -5.90 -3.43
C SER A 48 14.81 -4.45 -3.14
N GLU A 49 15.76 -3.92 -3.88
CA GLU A 49 16.19 -2.52 -3.80
C GLU A 49 15.19 -1.55 -4.44
N ASP A 50 14.14 -2.07 -5.08
CA ASP A 50 13.11 -1.23 -5.68
C ASP A 50 12.43 -0.32 -4.65
N ALA A 51 12.15 0.90 -5.08
CA ALA A 51 11.27 1.81 -4.35
C ALA A 51 9.81 1.40 -4.53
N MET A 52 8.99 1.58 -3.48
CA MET A 52 7.53 1.45 -3.57
C MET A 52 6.84 2.65 -2.96
N VAL A 53 5.76 3.08 -3.59
CA VAL A 53 4.90 4.17 -3.14
C VAL A 53 3.46 3.68 -3.09
N ALA A 54 2.78 3.84 -1.95
CA ALA A 54 1.38 3.47 -1.77
C ALA A 54 0.49 4.71 -1.63
N VAL A 55 -0.56 4.79 -2.43
CA VAL A 55 -1.60 5.82 -2.38
C VAL A 55 -2.91 5.19 -1.94
N VAL A 56 -3.44 5.66 -0.80
CA VAL A 56 -4.72 5.18 -0.26
C VAL A 56 -5.87 5.89 -0.98
N LEU A 57 -6.82 5.11 -1.47
CA LEU A 57 -8.09 5.60 -1.99
C LEU A 57 -9.17 5.41 -0.93
N ALA A 58 -9.89 6.46 -0.59
CA ALA A 58 -10.88 6.49 0.47
C ALA A 58 -12.27 6.88 -0.06
N SER A 59 -13.30 6.41 0.64
CA SER A 59 -14.69 6.77 0.40
C SER A 59 -14.96 8.23 0.74
N GLN A 60 -15.99 8.79 0.11
CA GLN A 60 -16.51 10.11 0.46
C GLN A 60 -16.82 10.20 1.96
N GLY A 61 -16.45 11.32 2.59
CA GLY A 61 -16.69 11.56 4.01
C GLY A 61 -15.72 10.87 4.98
N TYR A 62 -14.71 10.13 4.48
CA TYR A 62 -13.64 9.60 5.34
C TYR A 62 -12.82 10.75 5.97
N PRO A 63 -12.42 10.68 7.26
CA PRO A 63 -12.58 9.54 8.18
C PRO A 63 -13.88 9.55 9.00
N THR A 64 -14.63 10.63 9.02
CA THR A 64 -15.69 10.87 10.01
C THR A 64 -16.97 10.10 9.70
N SER A 65 -17.41 10.07 8.43
CA SER A 65 -18.66 9.44 8.00
C SER A 65 -18.51 8.87 6.59
N PRO A 66 -17.74 7.78 6.42
CA PRO A 66 -17.49 7.22 5.11
C PRO A 66 -18.77 6.63 4.50
N GLN A 67 -19.05 7.01 3.24
CA GLN A 67 -20.13 6.43 2.45
C GLN A 67 -19.66 5.12 1.81
N THR A 68 -20.54 4.13 1.75
CA THR A 68 -20.24 2.80 1.23
C THR A 68 -21.32 2.33 0.25
N GLY A 69 -21.01 1.30 -0.54
CA GLY A 69 -21.94 0.73 -1.52
C GLY A 69 -21.75 1.24 -2.95
N ASP A 70 -20.80 2.15 -3.18
CA ASP A 70 -20.50 2.65 -4.52
C ASP A 70 -19.72 1.61 -5.34
N VAL A 71 -20.11 1.40 -6.60
CA VAL A 71 -19.38 0.50 -7.53
C VAL A 71 -18.01 1.09 -7.83
N ILE A 72 -16.99 0.23 -7.76
CA ILE A 72 -15.59 0.58 -8.02
C ILE A 72 -15.26 0.19 -9.46
N TYR A 73 -14.85 1.16 -10.26
CA TYR A 73 -14.44 0.97 -11.66
C TYR A 73 -12.93 1.05 -11.81
N GLY A 74 -12.39 0.41 -12.84
CA GLY A 74 -11.00 0.58 -13.28
C GLY A 74 -9.95 -0.26 -12.54
N VAL A 75 -10.34 -1.15 -11.62
CA VAL A 75 -9.40 -1.97 -10.84
C VAL A 75 -8.59 -2.90 -11.75
N GLU A 76 -9.25 -3.58 -12.68
CA GLU A 76 -8.56 -4.50 -13.60
C GLU A 76 -7.64 -3.74 -14.57
N GLN A 77 -8.07 -2.58 -15.09
CA GLN A 77 -7.22 -1.72 -15.91
C GLN A 77 -5.98 -1.23 -15.15
N ALA A 78 -6.12 -0.94 -13.85
CA ALA A 78 -4.98 -0.54 -13.01
C ALA A 78 -4.00 -1.70 -12.80
N ARG A 79 -4.50 -2.94 -12.65
CA ARG A 79 -3.68 -4.15 -12.51
C ARG A 79 -2.89 -4.51 -13.76
N GLU A 80 -3.36 -4.09 -14.94
CA GLU A 80 -2.65 -4.30 -16.21
C GLU A 80 -1.45 -3.35 -16.39
N ILE A 81 -1.31 -2.33 -15.54
CA ILE A 81 -0.17 -1.42 -15.58
C ILE A 81 1.03 -2.11 -14.92
N ASP A 82 2.07 -2.35 -15.69
CA ASP A 82 3.31 -2.94 -15.18
C ASP A 82 3.91 -2.09 -14.05
N GLY A 83 4.27 -2.75 -12.95
CA GLY A 83 4.76 -2.10 -11.74
C GLY A 83 3.67 -1.47 -10.84
N VAL A 84 2.39 -1.78 -11.09
CA VAL A 84 1.28 -1.36 -10.22
C VAL A 84 0.64 -2.56 -9.53
N ASP A 85 0.58 -2.51 -8.20
CA ASP A 85 -0.13 -3.48 -7.36
C ASP A 85 -1.36 -2.83 -6.70
N ILE A 86 -2.47 -3.57 -6.63
CA ILE A 86 -3.71 -3.10 -5.99
C ILE A 86 -4.04 -3.99 -4.78
N PHE A 87 -4.10 -3.39 -3.60
CA PHE A 87 -4.52 -4.06 -2.38
C PHE A 87 -5.90 -3.60 -1.94
N CYS A 88 -6.81 -4.55 -1.79
CA CYS A 88 -8.14 -4.31 -1.26
C CYS A 88 -8.09 -4.13 0.26
N ALA A 89 -8.85 -3.14 0.79
CA ALA A 89 -9.05 -2.92 2.22
C ALA A 89 -10.55 -2.98 2.54
N GLY A 90 -11.27 -1.87 2.47
CA GLY A 90 -12.71 -1.82 2.67
C GLY A 90 -13.45 -2.04 1.34
N VAL A 91 -13.38 -3.23 0.78
CA VAL A 91 -14.06 -3.62 -0.46
C VAL A 91 -15.00 -4.77 -0.17
N ASN A 92 -16.20 -4.70 -0.71
CA ASN A 92 -17.19 -5.76 -0.72
C ASN A 92 -17.54 -6.14 -2.17
N GLN A 93 -18.38 -7.13 -2.34
CA GLN A 93 -18.94 -7.52 -3.63
C GLN A 93 -20.47 -7.45 -3.56
N ASN A 94 -21.12 -6.87 -4.58
CA ASN A 94 -22.56 -6.84 -4.65
C ASN A 94 -23.10 -8.16 -5.25
N PRO A 95 -24.44 -8.39 -5.24
CA PRO A 95 -25.02 -9.62 -5.80
C PRO A 95 -24.76 -9.84 -7.31
N GLN A 96 -24.37 -8.81 -8.03
CA GLN A 96 -24.00 -8.85 -9.44
C GLN A 96 -22.52 -9.22 -9.65
N GLY A 97 -21.76 -9.36 -8.56
CA GLY A 97 -20.33 -9.68 -8.61
C GLY A 97 -19.41 -8.46 -8.78
N GLU A 98 -19.96 -7.25 -8.78
CA GLU A 98 -19.16 -6.03 -8.91
C GLU A 98 -18.51 -5.65 -7.57
N LEU A 99 -17.29 -5.12 -7.61
CA LEU A 99 -16.62 -4.57 -6.44
C LEU A 99 -17.29 -3.26 -6.01
N ILE A 100 -17.58 -3.15 -4.73
CA ILE A 100 -18.18 -1.95 -4.14
C ILE A 100 -17.40 -1.47 -2.92
N THR A 101 -17.50 -0.18 -2.61
CA THR A 101 -16.91 0.39 -1.40
C THR A 101 -17.57 -0.20 -0.16
N GLY A 102 -16.78 -0.72 0.77
CA GLY A 102 -17.24 -1.39 2.00
C GLY A 102 -16.69 -0.77 3.28
N GLY A 103 -15.95 0.34 3.19
CA GLY A 103 -15.33 1.00 4.33
C GLY A 103 -14.72 2.34 4.00
N GLY A 104 -14.11 3.00 4.99
CA GLY A 104 -13.52 4.33 4.81
C GLY A 104 -12.28 4.33 3.91
N ARG A 105 -11.34 3.43 4.16
CA ARG A 105 -10.19 3.17 3.26
C ARG A 105 -10.54 1.98 2.40
N VAL A 106 -10.59 2.17 1.10
CA VAL A 106 -11.13 1.20 0.13
C VAL A 106 -10.02 0.41 -0.54
N LEU A 107 -9.10 1.09 -1.20
CA LEU A 107 -7.98 0.49 -1.93
C LEU A 107 -6.67 1.16 -1.54
N ASN A 108 -5.57 0.42 -1.71
CA ASN A 108 -4.23 0.97 -1.82
C ASN A 108 -3.68 0.66 -3.21
N VAL A 109 -3.26 1.70 -3.91
CA VAL A 109 -2.58 1.60 -5.19
C VAL A 109 -1.09 1.79 -4.95
N CYS A 110 -0.31 0.76 -5.22
CA CYS A 110 1.12 0.75 -5.00
C CYS A 110 1.84 0.76 -6.35
N GLY A 111 2.76 1.70 -6.52
CA GLY A 111 3.69 1.72 -7.64
C GLY A 111 5.07 1.22 -7.21
N ARG A 112 5.71 0.39 -8.02
CA ARG A 112 7.03 -0.18 -7.79
C ARG A 112 7.96 0.12 -8.95
N ALA A 113 9.16 0.62 -8.67
CA ALA A 113 10.21 0.88 -9.65
C ALA A 113 11.57 1.01 -8.97
N THR A 114 12.66 1.00 -9.74
CA THR A 114 14.02 1.23 -9.21
C THR A 114 14.23 2.64 -8.64
N LYS A 115 13.45 3.64 -9.10
CA LYS A 115 13.51 5.03 -8.61
C LYS A 115 12.21 5.41 -7.95
N LEU A 116 12.32 6.17 -6.84
CA LEU A 116 11.17 6.61 -6.07
C LEU A 116 10.19 7.47 -6.88
N GLU A 117 10.70 8.38 -7.72
CA GLU A 117 9.87 9.23 -8.57
C GLU A 117 9.06 8.38 -9.55
N THR A 118 9.69 7.38 -10.18
CA THR A 118 9.01 6.47 -11.12
C THR A 118 7.96 5.61 -10.38
N ALA A 119 8.29 5.10 -9.19
CA ALA A 119 7.33 4.35 -8.37
C ALA A 119 6.12 5.21 -7.99
N ARG A 120 6.36 6.50 -7.66
CA ARG A 120 5.29 7.47 -7.40
C ARG A 120 4.41 7.67 -8.62
N ASP A 121 5.01 7.93 -9.78
CA ASP A 121 4.27 8.17 -11.02
C ASP A 121 3.43 6.96 -11.42
N LEU A 122 3.93 5.74 -11.24
CA LEU A 122 3.19 4.49 -11.44
C LEU A 122 2.00 4.37 -10.48
N ALA A 123 2.18 4.68 -9.19
CA ALA A 123 1.08 4.67 -8.23
C ALA A 123 -0.03 5.62 -8.67
N TYR A 124 0.29 6.86 -9.03
CA TYR A 124 -0.70 7.84 -9.49
C TYR A 124 -1.29 7.51 -10.87
N LYS A 125 -0.55 6.85 -11.75
CA LYS A 125 -1.09 6.31 -13.00
C LYS A 125 -2.17 5.26 -12.72
N GLY A 126 -1.93 4.35 -11.77
CA GLY A 126 -2.94 3.39 -11.32
C GLY A 126 -4.15 4.08 -10.68
N VAL A 127 -3.93 5.10 -9.85
CA VAL A 127 -5.02 5.92 -9.26
C VAL A 127 -5.89 6.57 -10.33
N SER A 128 -5.30 7.07 -11.42
CA SER A 128 -6.03 7.83 -12.46
C SER A 128 -7.04 7.01 -13.24
N VAL A 129 -6.92 5.69 -13.28
CA VAL A 129 -7.85 4.80 -13.99
C VAL A 129 -8.93 4.21 -13.08
N ILE A 130 -8.79 4.37 -11.75
CA ILE A 130 -9.76 3.90 -10.76
C ILE A 130 -10.74 5.03 -10.42
N SER A 131 -12.03 4.70 -10.26
CA SER A 131 -13.02 5.70 -9.88
C SER A 131 -14.25 5.11 -9.19
N TRP A 132 -14.86 5.91 -8.31
CA TRP A 132 -16.21 5.79 -7.77
C TRP A 132 -16.70 7.16 -7.29
N PRO A 133 -18.02 7.36 -7.05
CA PRO A 133 -18.56 8.63 -6.57
C PRO A 133 -17.88 9.12 -5.29
N GLY A 134 -17.37 10.34 -5.28
CA GLY A 134 -16.76 10.95 -4.11
C GLY A 134 -15.43 10.31 -3.64
N MET A 135 -14.74 9.55 -4.50
CA MET A 135 -13.42 9.02 -4.21
C MET A 135 -12.44 10.11 -3.77
N GLN A 136 -11.71 9.85 -2.68
CA GLN A 136 -10.73 10.77 -2.11
C GLN A 136 -9.36 10.12 -2.04
N HIS A 137 -8.31 10.87 -2.36
CA HIS A 137 -6.92 10.48 -2.15
C HIS A 137 -6.02 11.71 -1.99
N ARG A 138 -4.85 11.53 -1.42
CA ARG A 138 -3.83 12.58 -1.35
C ARG A 138 -3.04 12.64 -2.65
N THR A 139 -2.69 13.86 -3.08
CA THR A 139 -1.91 14.11 -4.30
C THR A 139 -0.43 14.38 -4.03
N ASP A 140 -0.05 14.50 -2.76
CA ASP A 140 1.29 14.89 -2.31
C ASP A 140 2.12 13.74 -1.72
N ILE A 141 1.67 12.48 -1.85
CA ILE A 141 2.42 11.33 -1.36
C ILE A 141 3.76 11.24 -2.10
N ALA A 142 4.83 11.11 -1.33
CA ALA A 142 6.22 11.05 -1.81
C ALA A 142 6.65 12.27 -2.69
N ALA A 143 5.97 13.42 -2.58
CA ALA A 143 6.28 14.60 -3.39
C ALA A 143 7.55 15.35 -2.96
N SER A 144 8.04 15.15 -1.74
CA SER A 144 9.12 15.95 -1.12
C SER A 144 10.16 15.09 -0.39
N ILE A 145 10.43 13.89 -0.85
CA ILE A 145 11.48 13.07 -0.22
C ILE A 145 12.82 13.56 -0.75
N ARG A 146 13.58 14.29 0.07
CA ARG A 146 15.02 14.48 -0.15
C ARG A 146 15.67 13.14 0.15
N ILE A 147 16.17 12.45 -0.88
CA ILE A 147 17.07 11.32 -0.70
C ILE A 147 18.34 11.90 -0.12
N VAL A 148 18.57 11.68 1.17
CA VAL A 148 19.87 11.92 1.77
C VAL A 148 20.73 10.73 1.32
N ASP A 149 21.56 10.95 0.31
CA ASP A 149 22.60 10.00 -0.07
C ASP A 149 23.58 9.83 1.10
N ASN A 150 23.33 8.87 1.98
CA ASN A 150 24.30 8.43 3.00
C ASN A 150 25.43 7.63 2.33
N LYS A 151 26.17 8.25 1.39
CA LYS A 151 27.38 7.70 0.77
C LYS A 151 28.64 8.41 1.25
N GLU A 152 28.64 9.01 2.43
CA GLU A 152 29.87 9.49 3.04
C GLU A 152 29.80 9.24 4.54
N GLU A 153 30.28 8.07 4.97
CA GLU A 153 30.99 7.84 6.24
C GLU A 153 31.31 6.35 6.38
N ALA A 154 32.29 5.91 5.58
CA ALA A 154 33.08 4.73 5.85
C ALA A 154 34.54 5.11 5.58
N VAL A 155 35.17 5.76 6.55
CA VAL A 155 36.61 5.87 6.69
C VAL A 155 37.03 5.28 8.02
#